data_0b9ac3db80986e63a3e15e92b936d15d
#
_entry.id   0b9ac3db80986e63a3e15e92b936d15d
#
_cell.length_a   1.000
_cell.length_b   1.000
_cell.length_c   1.000
_cell.angle_alpha   90.00
_cell.angle_beta   90.00
_cell.angle_gamma   90.00
#
_symmetry.space_group_name_H-M   'P 1'
#
loop_
_entity.id
_entity.type
_entity.pdbx_description
1 polymer ?
#
loop_
_entity_poly.entity_id
_entity_poly.type
_entity_poly.pdbx_seq_one_letter_code
_entity_poly.pdbx_strand_id
1 'polypeptide(L)'
;MGDFREWAAYGSSAVARGYRAPTLAAAMAQSLSHPVAIRRDSLRAAERRAADIVARVRPTDDSESKRKSVVAYVQKLIGVSLGSEVFPFGSVPLKTYLPDGDIDLTAFGSAAPDSTLISDVRCILEYEEQNSDAEFEVKDVQYINAEVRLVKCLIDNIIVDISFNQMGGLCTLCFLELVDRHIGKDHLFKRSIILIKAWCYYESRILGAHHGLISTYALETLVLYIFNLFHKTMDGPLAVLYRFLEYFSNFDWDNYCISLYGPVAIASLPDIVIEDTDIRSADLLLSQEFVKRSIKKFSLPLTESEKSSAKFCPKYLNIIDPLRENNNLGRSVSKG
;
A
#
# COMPACT_ATOMS: atom_id res chain seq x y z
N MET A 1 -23.28 -20.64 -1.82
CA MET A 1 -23.06 -20.39 -0.39
C MET A 1 -22.41 -21.65 0.17
N GLY A 2 -21.08 -21.73 0.11
CA GLY A 2 -20.26 -22.83 0.64
C GLY A 2 -19.67 -22.36 1.97
N ASP A 3 -19.77 -23.24 2.93
CA ASP A 3 -19.52 -23.00 4.34
C ASP A 3 -18.02 -22.78 4.62
N PHE A 4 -17.65 -21.58 5.09
CA PHE A 4 -16.29 -21.18 5.43
C PHE A 4 -15.76 -21.79 6.75
N ARG A 5 -16.45 -22.77 7.32
CA ARG A 5 -16.10 -23.36 8.64
C ARG A 5 -15.15 -24.54 8.60
N GLU A 6 -14.83 -25.09 7.44
CA GLU A 6 -13.95 -26.26 7.34
C GLU A 6 -12.44 -25.99 7.30
N TRP A 7 -12.01 -24.72 7.20
CA TRP A 7 -10.58 -24.36 7.14
C TRP A 7 -9.91 -24.13 8.51
N ALA A 8 -10.71 -24.08 9.59
CA ALA A 8 -10.22 -23.82 10.95
C ALA A 8 -9.91 -25.07 11.79
N ALA A 9 -10.04 -26.28 11.26
CA ALA A 9 -10.01 -27.52 12.06
C ALA A 9 -8.71 -28.35 11.95
N TYR A 10 -7.64 -27.85 11.31
CA TYR A 10 -6.36 -28.54 11.30
C TYR A 10 -5.28 -27.73 12.02
N GLY A 11 -5.23 -27.84 13.34
CA GLY A 11 -4.14 -27.22 14.10
C GLY A 11 -4.33 -27.20 15.60
N SER A 12 -4.64 -28.32 16.22
CA SER A 12 -4.56 -28.44 17.69
C SER A 12 -4.27 -29.87 18.08
N SER A 13 -3.00 -30.20 18.22
CA SER A 13 -2.41 -31.04 19.28
C SER A 13 -1.01 -31.53 18.91
N ALA A 14 0.02 -30.96 19.52
CA ALA A 14 1.23 -31.71 19.86
C ALA A 14 2.00 -30.95 20.96
N VAL A 15 1.82 -31.42 22.17
CA VAL A 15 2.54 -31.01 23.38
C VAL A 15 3.92 -31.67 23.41
N ALA A 16 4.93 -30.83 23.64
CA ALA A 16 6.20 -31.09 24.34
C ALA A 16 7.05 -32.30 23.94
N ARG A 17 8.10 -32.05 23.18
CA ARG A 17 9.46 -32.60 23.40
C ARG A 17 10.46 -31.66 22.73
N GLY A 18 11.53 -31.30 23.47
CA GLY A 18 12.56 -30.32 23.11
C GLY A 18 13.21 -30.49 21.72
N TYR A 19 12.51 -30.03 20.72
CA TYR A 19 13.04 -29.76 19.39
C TYR A 19 13.21 -28.22 19.31
N ARG A 20 14.44 -27.76 19.05
CA ARG A 20 14.63 -26.43 18.46
C ARG A 20 13.78 -26.45 17.18
N ALA A 21 12.69 -25.71 17.20
CA ALA A 21 11.91 -25.50 15.98
C ALA A 21 12.85 -24.92 14.91
N PRO A 22 12.84 -25.46 13.67
CA PRO A 22 13.57 -24.80 12.59
C PRO A 22 13.06 -23.35 12.52
N THR A 23 13.98 -22.40 12.32
CA THR A 23 13.58 -20.98 12.16
C THR A 23 12.46 -20.89 11.14
N LEU A 24 11.48 -20.01 11.37
CA LEU A 24 10.30 -19.85 10.50
C LEU A 24 10.70 -19.75 9.03
N ALA A 25 11.81 -19.05 8.74
CA ALA A 25 12.37 -18.93 7.39
C ALA A 25 12.89 -20.29 6.85
N ALA A 26 13.50 -21.15 7.68
CA ALA A 26 13.95 -22.46 7.26
C ALA A 26 12.76 -23.43 7.07
N ALA A 27 11.73 -23.36 7.93
CA ALA A 27 10.49 -24.12 7.75
C ALA A 27 9.72 -23.65 6.51
N MET A 28 9.67 -22.36 6.23
CA MET A 28 9.08 -21.78 5.03
C MET A 28 9.92 -22.12 3.78
N ALA A 29 11.24 -22.08 3.86
CA ALA A 29 12.12 -22.51 2.77
C ALA A 29 12.01 -24.02 2.50
N GLN A 30 11.75 -24.85 3.52
CA GLN A 30 11.54 -26.29 3.36
C GLN A 30 10.15 -26.64 2.84
N SER A 31 9.09 -25.87 3.19
CA SER A 31 7.76 -26.05 2.58
C SER A 31 7.75 -25.67 1.09
N LEU A 32 8.67 -24.81 0.66
CA LEU A 32 8.92 -24.47 -0.74
C LEU A 32 9.60 -25.59 -1.56
N SER A 33 9.97 -26.72 -0.93
CA SER A 33 10.77 -27.78 -1.56
C SER A 33 9.99 -28.78 -2.42
N HIS A 34 8.66 -28.68 -2.52
CA HIS A 34 7.85 -29.47 -3.47
C HIS A 34 6.93 -28.57 -4.32
N PRO A 35 7.47 -27.67 -5.17
CA PRO A 35 6.64 -27.08 -6.16
C PRO A 35 6.18 -28.20 -7.11
N VAL A 36 4.88 -28.31 -7.33
CA VAL A 36 4.37 -29.00 -8.51
C VAL A 36 5.15 -28.40 -9.69
N ALA A 37 5.99 -29.22 -10.33
CA ALA A 37 6.91 -28.73 -11.36
C ALA A 37 6.09 -28.22 -12.56
N ILE A 38 5.70 -26.95 -12.52
CA ILE A 38 4.99 -26.30 -13.61
C ILE A 38 5.96 -26.24 -14.79
N ARG A 39 5.55 -26.82 -15.92
CA ARG A 39 6.38 -26.81 -17.13
C ARG A 39 6.67 -25.34 -17.53
N ARG A 40 7.91 -25.04 -17.87
CA ARG A 40 8.36 -23.69 -18.25
C ARG A 40 7.48 -23.04 -19.32
N ASP A 41 7.00 -23.83 -20.30
CA ASP A 41 6.13 -23.29 -21.35
C ASP A 41 4.75 -22.90 -20.84
N SER A 42 4.20 -23.65 -19.88
CA SER A 42 2.94 -23.33 -19.22
C SER A 42 3.08 -22.05 -18.38
N LEU A 43 4.20 -21.90 -17.66
CA LEU A 43 4.47 -20.70 -16.88
C LEU A 43 4.61 -19.47 -17.80
N ARG A 44 5.35 -19.58 -18.92
CA ARG A 44 5.47 -18.50 -19.91
C ARG A 44 4.12 -18.12 -20.55
N ALA A 45 3.27 -19.12 -20.82
CA ALA A 45 1.94 -18.86 -21.35
C ALA A 45 1.04 -18.15 -20.33
N ALA A 46 1.11 -18.56 -19.05
CA ALA A 46 0.39 -17.91 -17.97
C ALA A 46 0.88 -16.47 -17.73
N GLU A 47 2.21 -16.25 -17.78
CA GLU A 47 2.80 -14.90 -17.64
C GLU A 47 2.34 -13.97 -18.77
N ARG A 48 2.26 -14.44 -20.01
CA ARG A 48 1.70 -13.64 -21.12
C ARG A 48 0.23 -13.24 -20.85
N ARG A 49 -0.60 -14.16 -20.36
CA ARG A 49 -1.99 -13.84 -19.99
C ARG A 49 -2.09 -12.86 -18.84
N ALA A 50 -1.21 -12.96 -17.86
CA ALA A 50 -1.14 -11.99 -16.78
C ALA A 50 -0.72 -10.60 -17.30
N ALA A 51 0.24 -10.54 -18.24
CA ALA A 51 0.59 -9.30 -18.91
C ALA A 51 -0.58 -8.69 -19.70
N ASP A 52 -1.41 -9.51 -20.36
CA ASP A 52 -2.63 -9.05 -21.04
C ASP A 52 -3.65 -8.48 -20.04
N ILE A 53 -3.79 -9.08 -18.85
CA ILE A 53 -4.66 -8.56 -17.79
C ILE A 53 -4.13 -7.19 -17.34
N VAL A 54 -2.85 -7.08 -17.02
CA VAL A 54 -2.23 -5.82 -16.63
C VAL A 54 -2.43 -4.75 -17.71
N ALA A 55 -2.26 -5.10 -18.99
CA ALA A 55 -2.46 -4.17 -20.10
C ALA A 55 -3.89 -3.62 -20.20
N ARG A 56 -4.90 -4.39 -19.78
CA ARG A 56 -6.31 -3.97 -19.79
C ARG A 56 -6.70 -3.09 -18.60
N VAL A 57 -6.06 -3.28 -17.44
CA VAL A 57 -6.44 -2.59 -16.20
C VAL A 57 -5.47 -1.48 -15.79
N ARG A 58 -4.31 -1.38 -16.45
CA ARG A 58 -3.34 -0.32 -16.18
C ARG A 58 -3.81 1.06 -16.64
N PRO A 59 -3.23 2.14 -16.11
CA PRO A 59 -3.44 3.48 -16.64
C PRO A 59 -3.24 3.55 -18.15
N THR A 60 -4.18 4.20 -18.86
CA THR A 60 -4.08 4.53 -20.28
C THR A 60 -3.79 6.00 -20.46
N ASP A 61 -3.26 6.41 -21.62
CA ASP A 61 -2.96 7.81 -21.92
C ASP A 61 -4.19 8.71 -21.76
N ASP A 62 -5.37 8.23 -22.20
CA ASP A 62 -6.64 8.95 -22.06
C ASP A 62 -7.03 9.10 -20.58
N SER A 63 -6.93 8.03 -19.80
CA SER A 63 -7.26 8.07 -18.37
C SER A 63 -6.27 8.93 -17.58
N GLU A 64 -4.99 8.93 -17.97
CA GLU A 64 -3.98 9.81 -17.38
C GLU A 64 -4.25 11.28 -17.73
N SER A 65 -4.56 11.57 -19.00
CA SER A 65 -4.89 12.92 -19.45
C SER A 65 -6.10 13.47 -18.69
N LYS A 66 -7.16 12.69 -18.59
CA LYS A 66 -8.38 13.06 -17.86
C LYS A 66 -8.09 13.36 -16.39
N ARG A 67 -7.36 12.48 -15.69
CA ARG A 67 -7.00 12.69 -14.29
C ARG A 67 -6.10 13.91 -14.08
N LYS A 68 -5.15 14.15 -14.99
CA LYS A 68 -4.32 15.36 -14.95
C LYS A 68 -5.15 16.63 -15.09
N SER A 69 -6.15 16.64 -15.97
CA SER A 69 -7.05 17.80 -16.14
C SER A 69 -7.87 18.04 -14.87
N VAL A 70 -8.42 16.99 -14.25
CA VAL A 70 -9.14 17.10 -12.97
C VAL A 70 -8.23 17.62 -11.85
N VAL A 71 -7.00 17.08 -11.74
CA VAL A 71 -6.01 17.58 -10.75
C VAL A 71 -5.71 19.06 -10.97
N ALA A 72 -5.44 19.48 -12.21
CA ALA A 72 -5.15 20.88 -12.55
C ALA A 72 -6.34 21.80 -12.25
N TYR A 73 -7.56 21.32 -12.47
CA TYR A 73 -8.79 22.04 -12.15
C TYR A 73 -8.91 22.29 -10.63
N VAL A 74 -8.75 21.25 -9.80
CA VAL A 74 -8.81 21.40 -8.34
C VAL A 74 -7.68 22.28 -7.83
N GLN A 75 -6.46 22.15 -8.37
CA GLN A 75 -5.32 23.02 -8.05
C GLN A 75 -5.65 24.50 -8.35
N LYS A 76 -6.26 24.77 -9.51
CA LYS A 76 -6.68 26.12 -9.91
C LYS A 76 -7.76 26.68 -8.97
N LEU A 77 -8.81 25.89 -8.67
CA LEU A 77 -9.91 26.33 -7.79
C LEU A 77 -9.39 26.71 -6.39
N ILE A 78 -8.65 25.82 -5.76
CA ILE A 78 -8.13 26.01 -4.40
C ILE A 78 -7.02 27.08 -4.38
N GLY A 79 -6.11 27.04 -5.36
CA GLY A 79 -5.00 27.99 -5.45
C GLY A 79 -5.46 29.42 -5.66
N VAL A 80 -6.43 29.66 -6.55
CA VAL A 80 -6.95 31.00 -6.81
C VAL A 80 -7.76 31.53 -5.63
N SER A 81 -8.57 30.67 -5.00
CA SER A 81 -9.49 31.10 -3.94
C SER A 81 -8.79 31.26 -2.58
N LEU A 82 -7.82 30.41 -2.26
CA LEU A 82 -7.21 30.33 -0.93
C LEU A 82 -5.70 30.60 -0.91
N GLY A 83 -5.04 30.70 -2.07
CA GLY A 83 -3.58 30.76 -2.14
C GLY A 83 -2.90 29.48 -1.63
N SER A 84 -3.62 28.38 -1.52
CA SER A 84 -3.14 27.10 -1.01
C SER A 84 -2.61 26.22 -2.13
N GLU A 85 -1.52 25.49 -1.87
CA GLU A 85 -0.97 24.53 -2.83
C GLU A 85 -1.62 23.16 -2.66
N VAL A 86 -1.89 22.47 -3.78
CA VAL A 86 -2.51 21.16 -3.80
C VAL A 86 -1.62 20.20 -4.57
N PHE A 87 -1.33 19.05 -3.98
CA PHE A 87 -0.45 18.05 -4.58
C PHE A 87 -1.15 16.68 -4.70
N PRO A 88 -1.07 16.02 -5.85
CA PRO A 88 -1.50 14.64 -5.99
C PRO A 88 -0.50 13.68 -5.35
N PHE A 89 -1.01 12.63 -4.69
CA PHE A 89 -0.21 11.53 -4.15
C PHE A 89 -0.93 10.19 -4.40
N GLY A 90 -0.42 9.09 -3.84
CA GLY A 90 -1.05 7.79 -3.98
C GLY A 90 -0.93 7.18 -5.38
N SER A 91 -1.95 6.46 -5.80
CA SER A 91 -1.89 5.58 -6.97
C SER A 91 -1.85 6.31 -8.32
N VAL A 92 -2.40 7.54 -8.43
CA VAL A 92 -2.44 8.27 -9.70
C VAL A 92 -1.06 8.73 -10.12
N PRO A 93 -0.29 9.51 -9.35
CA PRO A 93 1.08 9.86 -9.74
C PRO A 93 2.01 8.65 -9.77
N LEU A 94 1.81 7.63 -8.92
CA LEU A 94 2.57 6.38 -8.94
C LEU A 94 2.26 5.53 -10.19
N LYS A 95 1.14 5.80 -10.88
CA LYS A 95 0.65 5.05 -12.05
C LYS A 95 0.30 3.58 -11.73
N THR A 96 -0.28 3.35 -10.57
CA THR A 96 -0.73 2.03 -10.09
C THR A 96 -2.24 1.99 -9.82
N TYR A 97 -2.99 2.99 -10.29
CA TYR A 97 -4.44 3.00 -10.14
C TYR A 97 -5.12 2.02 -11.10
N LEU A 98 -6.24 1.45 -10.65
CA LEU A 98 -7.15 0.65 -11.46
C LEU A 98 -8.16 1.58 -12.16
N PRO A 99 -8.93 1.08 -13.17
CA PRO A 99 -9.88 1.90 -13.92
C PRO A 99 -10.82 2.74 -13.05
N ASP A 100 -11.29 2.17 -11.92
CA ASP A 100 -12.19 2.81 -10.95
C ASP A 100 -11.44 3.56 -9.83
N GLY A 101 -10.11 3.72 -9.97
CA GLY A 101 -9.27 4.35 -8.95
C GLY A 101 -9.58 5.83 -8.77
N ASP A 102 -9.60 6.26 -7.52
CA ASP A 102 -9.74 7.62 -7.04
C ASP A 102 -8.49 8.48 -7.34
N ILE A 103 -8.65 9.78 -7.14
CA ILE A 103 -7.56 10.75 -7.14
C ILE A 103 -7.35 11.23 -5.69
N ASP A 104 -6.18 10.93 -5.14
CA ASP A 104 -5.78 11.41 -3.82
C ASP A 104 -5.03 12.74 -3.94
N LEU A 105 -5.54 13.77 -3.26
CA LEU A 105 -4.92 15.10 -3.18
C LEU A 105 -4.65 15.48 -1.73
N THR A 106 -3.65 16.31 -1.51
CA THR A 106 -3.43 16.97 -0.23
C THR A 106 -3.25 18.47 -0.43
N ALA A 107 -4.03 19.27 0.30
CA ALA A 107 -3.95 20.72 0.30
C ALA A 107 -3.12 21.22 1.49
N PHE A 108 -2.22 22.17 1.23
CA PHE A 108 -1.38 22.80 2.26
C PHE A 108 -1.80 24.25 2.44
N GLY A 109 -2.18 24.62 3.66
CA GLY A 109 -2.51 26.00 4.04
C GLY A 109 -1.37 26.67 4.79
N SER A 110 -1.25 27.99 4.63
CA SER A 110 -0.07 28.74 5.06
C SER A 110 -0.04 29.16 6.53
N ALA A 111 -1.16 29.24 7.28
CA ALA A 111 -1.15 29.66 8.69
C ALA A 111 -2.48 29.42 9.43
N ALA A 112 -3.54 29.02 8.75
CA ALA A 112 -4.83 28.78 9.39
C ALA A 112 -4.88 27.38 10.03
N PRO A 113 -5.65 27.18 11.10
CA PRO A 113 -5.92 25.84 11.61
C PRO A 113 -6.49 24.93 10.49
N ASP A 114 -6.16 23.65 10.50
CA ASP A 114 -6.66 22.67 9.52
C ASP A 114 -8.19 22.73 9.35
N SER A 115 -8.93 22.99 10.43
CA SER A 115 -10.39 23.11 10.42
C SER A 115 -10.90 24.22 9.50
N THR A 116 -10.18 25.35 9.42
CA THR A 116 -10.55 26.46 8.54
C THR A 116 -10.31 26.07 7.08
N LEU A 117 -9.12 25.54 6.76
CA LEU A 117 -8.80 25.10 5.40
C LEU A 117 -9.79 24.03 4.89
N ILE A 118 -10.16 23.08 5.75
CA ILE A 118 -11.17 22.05 5.43
C ILE A 118 -12.51 22.70 5.08
N SER A 119 -12.97 23.65 5.91
CA SER A 119 -14.24 24.32 5.71
C SER A 119 -14.23 25.14 4.41
N ASP A 120 -13.14 25.86 4.16
CA ASP A 120 -13.00 26.72 2.98
C ASP A 120 -12.98 25.90 1.68
N VAL A 121 -12.18 24.81 1.65
CA VAL A 121 -12.14 23.90 0.50
C VAL A 121 -13.50 23.25 0.25
N ARG A 122 -14.19 22.83 1.31
CA ARG A 122 -15.53 22.30 1.20
C ARG A 122 -16.51 23.33 0.60
N CYS A 123 -16.52 24.55 1.10
CA CYS A 123 -17.39 25.62 0.60
C CYS A 123 -17.12 25.94 -0.88
N ILE A 124 -15.85 25.95 -1.30
CA ILE A 124 -15.48 26.18 -2.71
C ILE A 124 -16.07 25.07 -3.59
N LEU A 125 -15.92 23.80 -3.18
CA LEU A 125 -16.45 22.68 -3.96
C LEU A 125 -17.98 22.63 -3.96
N GLU A 126 -18.65 22.95 -2.84
CA GLU A 126 -20.12 23.08 -2.76
C GLU A 126 -20.63 24.23 -3.63
N TYR A 127 -19.89 25.33 -3.73
CA TYR A 127 -20.21 26.43 -4.66
C TYR A 127 -20.07 25.97 -6.11
N GLU A 128 -18.98 25.27 -6.41
CA GLU A 128 -18.70 24.77 -7.76
C GLU A 128 -19.71 23.66 -8.19
N GLU A 129 -20.23 22.88 -7.24
CA GLU A 129 -21.32 21.91 -7.47
C GLU A 129 -22.61 22.58 -7.95
N GLN A 130 -22.86 23.83 -7.57
CA GLN A 130 -24.02 24.62 -8.01
C GLN A 130 -23.73 25.47 -9.26
N ASN A 131 -22.50 25.52 -9.72
CA ASN A 131 -22.07 26.35 -10.84
C ASN A 131 -22.35 25.67 -12.17
N SER A 132 -23.37 26.17 -12.90
CA SER A 132 -23.71 25.65 -14.25
C SER A 132 -22.63 25.91 -15.31
N ASP A 133 -21.74 26.87 -15.07
CA ASP A 133 -20.66 27.26 -15.98
C ASP A 133 -19.30 26.62 -15.59
N ALA A 134 -19.31 25.68 -14.65
CA ALA A 134 -18.11 24.98 -14.21
C ALA A 134 -17.41 24.24 -15.37
N GLU A 135 -16.10 24.30 -15.40
CA GLU A 135 -15.28 23.58 -16.42
C GLU A 135 -15.47 22.06 -16.34
N PHE A 136 -15.66 21.52 -15.12
CA PHE A 136 -15.96 20.11 -14.85
C PHE A 136 -17.18 20.01 -13.93
N GLU A 137 -17.98 18.99 -14.14
CA GLU A 137 -19.12 18.69 -13.28
C GLU A 137 -18.66 18.21 -11.92
N VAL A 138 -18.96 18.96 -10.85
CA VAL A 138 -18.67 18.59 -9.45
C VAL A 138 -19.95 18.09 -8.81
N LYS A 139 -19.89 16.96 -8.09
CA LYS A 139 -21.04 16.33 -7.41
C LYS A 139 -20.64 15.69 -6.08
N ASP A 140 -21.65 15.45 -5.25
CA ASP A 140 -21.55 14.67 -4.01
C ASP A 140 -20.44 15.14 -3.08
N VAL A 141 -20.34 16.44 -2.85
CA VAL A 141 -19.34 17.03 -1.95
C VAL A 141 -19.64 16.64 -0.51
N GLN A 142 -18.75 15.91 0.13
CA GLN A 142 -18.90 15.36 1.47
C GLN A 142 -17.65 15.60 2.32
N TYR A 143 -17.85 15.98 3.58
CA TYR A 143 -16.79 15.98 4.58
C TYR A 143 -16.74 14.63 5.29
N ILE A 144 -15.59 13.98 5.29
CA ILE A 144 -15.33 12.71 5.95
C ILE A 144 -14.50 12.96 7.21
N ASN A 145 -15.13 12.75 8.37
CA ASN A 145 -14.46 12.86 9.66
C ASN A 145 -13.95 11.50 10.13
N ALA A 146 -12.76 11.15 9.69
CA ALA A 146 -12.06 9.91 10.02
C ALA A 146 -10.68 10.21 10.64
N GLU A 147 -9.84 9.19 10.84
CA GLU A 147 -8.45 9.36 11.32
C GLU A 147 -7.68 10.37 10.44
N VAL A 148 -7.85 10.29 9.12
CA VAL A 148 -7.45 11.34 8.19
C VAL A 148 -8.72 12.05 7.72
N ARG A 149 -8.86 13.32 8.10
CA ARG A 149 -9.99 14.15 7.66
C ARG A 149 -9.81 14.53 6.22
N LEU A 150 -10.87 14.41 5.42
CA LEU A 150 -10.83 14.76 4.01
C LEU A 150 -12.16 15.29 3.50
N VAL A 151 -12.12 15.99 2.38
CA VAL A 151 -13.29 16.34 1.57
C VAL A 151 -13.29 15.42 0.36
N LYS A 152 -14.39 14.69 0.18
CA LYS A 152 -14.62 13.77 -0.94
C LYS A 152 -15.64 14.37 -1.89
N CYS A 153 -15.41 14.24 -3.19
CA CYS A 153 -16.38 14.62 -4.23
C CYS A 153 -16.21 13.77 -5.48
N LEU A 154 -17.15 13.89 -6.40
CA LEU A 154 -17.05 13.39 -7.77
C LEU A 154 -16.75 14.58 -8.69
N ILE A 155 -15.71 14.48 -9.49
CA ILE A 155 -15.41 15.45 -10.55
C ILE A 155 -15.34 14.68 -11.87
N ASP A 156 -16.29 14.98 -12.77
CA ASP A 156 -16.44 14.29 -14.04
C ASP A 156 -16.47 12.75 -13.89
N ASN A 157 -17.24 12.28 -12.90
CA ASN A 157 -17.40 10.87 -12.50
C ASN A 157 -16.12 10.20 -11.98
N ILE A 158 -15.09 10.96 -11.58
CA ILE A 158 -13.93 10.44 -10.88
C ILE A 158 -14.03 10.85 -9.40
N ILE A 159 -13.85 9.90 -8.49
CA ILE A 159 -13.77 10.19 -7.06
C ILE A 159 -12.48 10.98 -6.80
N VAL A 160 -12.61 12.09 -6.08
CA VAL A 160 -11.49 12.93 -5.64
C VAL A 160 -11.53 13.05 -4.12
N ASP A 161 -10.48 12.60 -3.46
CA ASP A 161 -10.29 12.66 -2.02
C ASP A 161 -9.24 13.74 -1.70
N ILE A 162 -9.65 14.83 -1.04
CA ILE A 162 -8.77 15.95 -0.70
C ILE A 162 -8.51 15.92 0.80
N SER A 163 -7.32 15.52 1.18
CA SER A 163 -6.80 15.57 2.56
C SER A 163 -6.06 16.90 2.81
N PHE A 164 -5.64 17.11 4.06
CA PHE A 164 -5.05 18.39 4.48
C PHE A 164 -3.74 18.14 5.22
N ASN A 165 -2.68 18.85 4.80
CA ASN A 165 -1.35 18.80 5.40
C ASN A 165 -0.76 17.37 5.50
N GLN A 166 -1.12 16.46 4.56
CA GLN A 166 -0.67 15.07 4.56
C GLN A 166 0.66 14.89 3.81
N MET A 167 1.75 15.40 4.38
CA MET A 167 3.09 15.24 3.82
C MET A 167 3.50 13.76 3.70
N GLY A 168 2.99 12.89 4.59
CA GLY A 168 3.30 11.46 4.59
C GLY A 168 2.96 10.76 3.28
N GLY A 169 1.85 11.13 2.65
CA GLY A 169 1.45 10.59 1.35
C GLY A 169 2.44 10.92 0.23
N LEU A 170 2.98 12.15 0.22
CA LEU A 170 4.01 12.58 -0.73
C LEU A 170 5.35 11.86 -0.49
N CYS A 171 5.73 11.69 0.78
CA CYS A 171 6.95 10.97 1.15
C CYS A 171 6.88 9.50 0.71
N THR A 172 5.74 8.85 0.94
CA THR A 172 5.47 7.48 0.47
C THR A 172 5.56 7.37 -1.05
N LEU A 173 4.94 8.29 -1.79
CA LEU A 173 5.02 8.33 -3.24
C LEU A 173 6.48 8.40 -3.72
N CYS A 174 7.26 9.33 -3.17
CA CYS A 174 8.68 9.48 -3.53
C CYS A 174 9.50 8.23 -3.20
N PHE A 175 9.21 7.59 -2.09
CA PHE A 175 9.87 6.33 -1.70
C PHE A 175 9.55 5.20 -2.68
N LEU A 176 8.27 4.97 -3.00
CA LEU A 176 7.85 3.91 -3.93
C LEU A 176 8.37 4.15 -5.35
N GLU A 177 8.43 5.41 -5.81
CA GLU A 177 9.07 5.79 -7.07
C GLU A 177 10.58 5.46 -7.08
N LEU A 178 11.27 5.72 -5.97
CA LEU A 178 12.68 5.37 -5.83
C LEU A 178 12.90 3.86 -5.87
N VAL A 179 12.03 3.10 -5.20
CA VAL A 179 12.03 1.63 -5.20
C VAL A 179 11.80 1.07 -6.61
N ASP A 180 10.79 1.57 -7.33
CA ASP A 180 10.50 1.13 -8.70
C ASP A 180 11.68 1.35 -9.63
N ARG A 181 12.36 2.51 -9.54
CA ARG A 181 13.59 2.78 -10.30
C ARG A 181 14.72 1.85 -9.93
N HIS A 182 14.84 1.49 -8.65
CA HIS A 182 15.88 0.57 -8.17
C HIS A 182 15.65 -0.86 -8.67
N ILE A 183 14.40 -1.33 -8.69
CA ILE A 183 14.02 -2.64 -9.22
C ILE A 183 14.20 -2.67 -10.74
N GLY A 184 13.79 -1.63 -11.44
CA GLY A 184 13.87 -1.53 -12.90
C GLY A 184 12.96 -2.57 -13.59
N LYS A 185 13.56 -3.39 -14.48
CA LYS A 185 12.87 -4.47 -15.21
C LYS A 185 11.55 -3.99 -15.87
N ASP A 186 11.61 -2.86 -16.54
CA ASP A 186 10.44 -2.23 -17.18
C ASP A 186 9.28 -2.04 -16.20
N HIS A 187 9.55 -1.33 -15.11
CA HIS A 187 8.59 -1.05 -14.04
C HIS A 187 7.91 -2.31 -13.47
N LEU A 188 8.66 -3.39 -13.30
CA LEU A 188 8.11 -4.66 -12.82
C LEU A 188 7.40 -4.49 -11.47
N PHE A 189 7.89 -3.63 -10.58
CA PHE A 189 7.26 -3.35 -9.30
C PHE A 189 5.84 -2.79 -9.47
N LYS A 190 5.69 -1.72 -10.25
CA LYS A 190 4.38 -1.10 -10.52
C LYS A 190 3.43 -2.04 -11.24
N ARG A 191 3.92 -2.77 -12.24
CA ARG A 191 3.10 -3.78 -12.97
C ARG A 191 2.61 -4.90 -12.05
N SER A 192 3.44 -5.31 -11.10
CA SER A 192 3.07 -6.31 -10.09
C SER A 192 2.05 -5.77 -9.09
N ILE A 193 2.21 -4.52 -8.64
CA ILE A 193 1.21 -3.85 -7.81
C ILE A 193 -0.14 -3.82 -8.53
N ILE A 194 -0.19 -3.44 -9.80
CA ILE A 194 -1.43 -3.40 -10.59
C ILE A 194 -2.11 -4.78 -10.61
N LEU A 195 -1.36 -5.85 -10.92
CA LEU A 195 -1.92 -7.20 -10.99
C LEU A 195 -2.44 -7.67 -9.63
N ILE A 196 -1.64 -7.49 -8.57
CA ILE A 196 -1.99 -7.93 -7.21
C ILE A 196 -3.15 -7.08 -6.67
N LYS A 197 -3.13 -5.76 -6.92
CA LYS A 197 -4.21 -4.86 -6.54
C LYS A 197 -5.53 -5.24 -7.25
N ALA A 198 -5.47 -5.56 -8.54
CA ALA A 198 -6.64 -6.04 -9.28
C ALA A 198 -7.19 -7.36 -8.71
N TRP A 199 -6.30 -8.30 -8.37
CA TRP A 199 -6.70 -9.54 -7.70
C TRP A 199 -7.31 -9.26 -6.31
N CYS A 200 -6.69 -8.40 -5.51
CA CYS A 200 -7.21 -8.03 -4.19
C CYS A 200 -8.55 -7.30 -4.24
N TYR A 201 -8.80 -6.48 -5.26
CA TYR A 201 -10.00 -5.67 -5.39
C TYR A 201 -11.16 -6.41 -6.04
N TYR A 202 -10.92 -7.04 -7.20
CA TYR A 202 -11.98 -7.65 -7.99
C TYR A 202 -12.28 -9.10 -7.59
N GLU A 203 -11.26 -9.89 -7.25
CA GLU A 203 -11.41 -11.33 -6.98
C GLU A 203 -11.57 -11.62 -5.48
N SER A 204 -10.55 -11.32 -4.69
CA SER A 204 -10.52 -11.68 -3.26
C SER A 204 -11.26 -10.70 -2.36
N ARG A 205 -11.48 -9.47 -2.81
CA ARG A 205 -12.18 -8.40 -2.10
C ARG A 205 -11.62 -8.13 -0.70
N ILE A 206 -10.29 -8.12 -0.58
CA ILE A 206 -9.57 -7.87 0.68
C ILE A 206 -8.96 -6.47 0.74
N LEU A 207 -9.16 -5.63 -0.28
CA LEU A 207 -8.66 -4.27 -0.34
C LEU A 207 -9.75 -3.27 0.01
N GLY A 208 -9.46 -2.34 0.92
CA GLY A 208 -10.38 -1.28 1.34
C GLY A 208 -10.28 -0.96 2.82
N ALA A 209 -9.43 -0.02 3.21
CA ALA A 209 -9.22 0.38 4.61
C ALA A 209 -10.51 0.85 5.30
N HIS A 210 -11.40 1.51 4.56
CA HIS A 210 -12.70 1.99 5.08
C HIS A 210 -13.65 0.86 5.46
N HIS A 211 -13.42 -0.34 4.95
CA HIS A 211 -14.23 -1.53 5.24
C HIS A 211 -13.55 -2.48 6.23
N GLY A 212 -12.53 -2.02 6.94
CA GLY A 212 -11.77 -2.88 7.86
C GLY A 212 -10.87 -3.89 7.16
N LEU A 213 -10.47 -3.61 5.91
CA LEU A 213 -9.62 -4.46 5.08
C LEU A 213 -8.21 -3.83 4.92
N ILE A 214 -7.38 -4.45 4.10
CA ILE A 214 -6.00 -4.00 3.84
C ILE A 214 -6.03 -2.66 3.08
N SER A 215 -5.22 -1.69 3.52
CA SER A 215 -5.00 -0.45 2.78
C SER A 215 -4.10 -0.65 1.55
N THR A 216 -4.21 0.24 0.57
CA THR A 216 -3.36 0.20 -0.64
C THR A 216 -1.88 0.26 -0.28
N TYR A 217 -1.48 1.15 0.63
CA TYR A 217 -0.07 1.27 1.03
C TYR A 217 0.43 0.04 1.80
N ALA A 218 -0.40 -0.58 2.63
CA ALA A 218 -0.07 -1.86 3.26
C ALA A 218 0.18 -2.96 2.20
N LEU A 219 -0.68 -3.05 1.19
CA LEU A 219 -0.51 -3.99 0.08
C LEU A 219 0.79 -3.73 -0.70
N GLU A 220 1.08 -2.48 -1.05
CA GLU A 220 2.30 -2.08 -1.74
C GLU A 220 3.56 -2.42 -0.93
N THR A 221 3.51 -2.27 0.39
CA THR A 221 4.60 -2.67 1.30
C THR A 221 4.77 -4.19 1.34
N LEU A 222 3.70 -4.97 1.35
CA LEU A 222 3.78 -6.43 1.25
C LEU A 222 4.37 -6.88 -0.09
N VAL A 223 3.99 -6.24 -1.19
CA VAL A 223 4.59 -6.50 -2.51
C VAL A 223 6.08 -6.15 -2.50
N LEU A 224 6.45 -5.01 -1.92
CA LEU A 224 7.86 -4.62 -1.78
C LEU A 224 8.66 -5.66 -0.96
N TYR A 225 8.08 -6.18 0.11
CA TYR A 225 8.69 -7.22 0.91
C TYR A 225 8.99 -8.49 0.07
N ILE A 226 8.04 -8.91 -0.77
CA ILE A 226 8.25 -10.04 -1.69
C ILE A 226 9.40 -9.75 -2.67
N PHE A 227 9.47 -8.54 -3.23
CA PHE A 227 10.61 -8.15 -4.07
C PHE A 227 11.92 -8.19 -3.30
N ASN A 228 11.92 -7.71 -2.07
CA ASN A 228 13.13 -7.68 -1.25
C ASN A 228 13.70 -9.08 -1.03
N LEU A 229 12.85 -10.08 -0.81
CA LEU A 229 13.26 -11.46 -0.57
C LEU A 229 13.57 -12.27 -1.85
N PHE A 230 12.78 -12.07 -2.91
CA PHE A 230 12.76 -13.01 -4.06
C PHE A 230 13.17 -12.38 -5.39
N HIS A 231 13.74 -11.17 -5.41
CA HIS A 231 14.06 -10.40 -6.62
C HIS A 231 14.82 -11.17 -7.71
N LYS A 232 15.66 -12.16 -7.32
CA LYS A 232 16.47 -12.97 -8.25
C LYS A 232 15.62 -13.92 -9.09
N THR A 233 14.44 -14.30 -8.62
CA THR A 233 13.58 -15.33 -9.23
C THR A 233 12.31 -14.78 -9.86
N MET A 234 12.12 -13.44 -9.84
CA MET A 234 10.92 -12.79 -10.34
C MET A 234 11.21 -12.11 -11.68
N ASP A 235 10.62 -12.66 -12.74
CA ASP A 235 10.80 -12.18 -14.11
C ASP A 235 9.52 -11.55 -14.69
N GLY A 236 8.38 -11.62 -13.97
CA GLY A 236 7.11 -11.05 -14.41
C GLY A 236 6.10 -10.89 -13.28
N PRO A 237 5.00 -10.14 -13.50
CA PRO A 237 3.99 -9.87 -12.50
C PRO A 237 3.30 -11.11 -11.92
N LEU A 238 3.10 -12.18 -12.72
CA LEU A 238 2.50 -13.41 -12.25
C LEU A 238 3.43 -14.15 -11.27
N ALA A 239 4.74 -14.16 -11.55
CA ALA A 239 5.71 -14.75 -10.63
C ALA A 239 5.70 -14.02 -9.28
N VAL A 240 5.52 -12.70 -9.28
CA VAL A 240 5.38 -11.91 -8.04
C VAL A 240 4.08 -12.25 -7.32
N LEU A 241 2.94 -12.33 -8.01
CA LEU A 241 1.66 -12.73 -7.43
C LEU A 241 1.74 -14.13 -6.82
N TYR A 242 2.36 -15.08 -7.53
CA TYR A 242 2.55 -16.43 -7.01
C TYR A 242 3.34 -16.44 -5.71
N ARG A 243 4.50 -15.74 -5.67
CA ARG A 243 5.32 -15.63 -4.45
C ARG A 243 4.59 -14.89 -3.33
N PHE A 244 3.82 -13.87 -3.66
CA PHE A 244 2.98 -13.15 -2.70
C PHE A 244 1.98 -14.09 -2.02
N LEU A 245 1.23 -14.86 -2.80
CA LEU A 245 0.24 -15.80 -2.28
C LEU A 245 0.89 -16.94 -1.49
N GLU A 246 1.95 -17.54 -2.05
CA GLU A 246 2.69 -18.64 -1.43
C GLU A 246 3.29 -18.23 -0.08
N TYR A 247 3.93 -17.07 -0.01
CA TYR A 247 4.58 -16.59 1.21
C TYR A 247 3.55 -16.24 2.28
N PHE A 248 2.58 -15.38 1.96
CA PHE A 248 1.66 -14.86 2.95
C PHE A 248 0.57 -15.83 3.39
N SER A 249 0.26 -16.86 2.61
CA SER A 249 -0.61 -17.96 3.04
C SER A 249 0.01 -18.85 4.12
N ASN A 250 1.34 -18.86 4.23
CA ASN A 250 2.08 -19.68 5.21
C ASN A 250 2.72 -18.81 6.32
N PHE A 251 2.54 -17.48 6.28
CA PHE A 251 3.13 -16.60 7.27
C PHE A 251 2.38 -16.68 8.61
N ASP A 252 3.13 -16.76 9.71
CA ASP A 252 2.56 -16.80 11.07
C ASP A 252 2.21 -15.38 11.55
N TRP A 253 1.03 -14.91 11.17
CA TRP A 253 0.50 -13.60 11.51
C TRP A 253 0.17 -13.41 12.99
N ASP A 254 0.02 -14.50 13.75
CA ASP A 254 -0.31 -14.44 15.17
C ASP A 254 0.92 -14.07 16.02
N ASN A 255 2.10 -14.50 15.59
CA ASN A 255 3.33 -14.33 16.36
C ASN A 255 4.31 -13.32 15.77
N TYR A 256 4.16 -12.97 14.47
CA TYR A 256 5.12 -12.12 13.78
C TYR A 256 4.46 -10.94 13.07
N CYS A 257 5.20 -9.86 12.94
CA CYS A 257 4.92 -8.75 12.04
C CYS A 257 5.94 -8.70 10.89
N ILE A 258 5.54 -8.10 9.78
CA ILE A 258 6.41 -7.91 8.61
C ILE A 258 7.20 -6.62 8.77
N SER A 259 8.52 -6.69 8.57
CA SER A 259 9.38 -5.53 8.31
C SER A 259 10.15 -5.73 7.02
N LEU A 260 10.70 -4.69 6.42
CA LEU A 260 11.53 -4.84 5.19
C LEU A 260 12.77 -5.71 5.40
N TYR A 261 13.21 -5.87 6.63
CA TYR A 261 14.40 -6.67 6.95
C TYR A 261 14.09 -8.13 7.27
N GLY A 262 12.84 -8.48 7.45
CA GLY A 262 12.39 -9.82 7.81
C GLY A 262 11.24 -9.81 8.83
N PRO A 263 10.77 -11.00 9.24
CA PRO A 263 9.80 -11.14 10.32
C PRO A 263 10.36 -10.61 11.64
N VAL A 264 9.51 -9.93 12.40
CA VAL A 264 9.82 -9.43 13.76
C VAL A 264 8.81 -10.06 14.72
N ALA A 265 9.28 -10.68 15.79
CA ALA A 265 8.39 -11.28 16.78
C ALA A 265 7.55 -10.19 17.48
N ILE A 266 6.23 -10.37 17.50
CA ILE A 266 5.31 -9.41 18.18
C ILE A 266 5.66 -9.28 19.66
N ALA A 267 6.12 -10.37 20.28
CA ALA A 267 6.54 -10.38 21.69
C ALA A 267 7.79 -9.52 21.98
N SER A 268 8.60 -9.18 20.97
CA SER A 268 9.78 -8.31 21.12
C SER A 268 9.45 -6.82 21.05
N LEU A 269 8.25 -6.45 20.59
CA LEU A 269 7.86 -5.07 20.43
C LEU A 269 7.75 -4.34 21.80
N PRO A 270 8.15 -3.07 21.92
CA PRO A 270 8.47 -2.14 20.82
C PRO A 270 9.88 -2.25 20.26
N ASP A 271 10.74 -3.08 20.84
CA ASP A 271 12.10 -3.27 20.32
C ASP A 271 12.02 -4.13 19.06
N ILE A 272 12.34 -3.53 17.91
CA ILE A 272 12.35 -4.23 16.62
C ILE A 272 13.61 -5.11 16.57
N VAL A 273 13.50 -6.29 17.14
CA VAL A 273 14.53 -7.33 17.07
C VAL A 273 14.19 -8.22 15.88
N ILE A 274 14.95 -8.05 14.80
CA ILE A 274 14.83 -8.91 13.62
C ILE A 274 15.39 -10.28 14.01
N GLU A 275 14.57 -11.32 13.91
CA GLU A 275 15.09 -12.67 14.05
C GLU A 275 16.12 -12.94 12.96
N ASP A 276 17.25 -13.51 13.38
CA ASP A 276 18.33 -13.93 12.48
C ASP A 276 17.76 -15.00 11.54
N THR A 277 17.19 -14.54 10.43
CA THR A 277 16.76 -15.45 9.39
C THR A 277 18.01 -15.85 8.62
N ASP A 278 18.11 -17.14 8.24
CA ASP A 278 19.17 -17.66 7.35
C ASP A 278 19.25 -16.92 5.99
N ILE A 279 18.37 -15.94 5.77
CA ILE A 279 18.43 -14.97 4.69
C ILE A 279 19.55 -14.00 5.04
N ARG A 280 20.76 -14.33 4.57
CA ARG A 280 21.91 -13.42 4.70
C ARG A 280 21.51 -12.05 4.17
N SER A 281 21.74 -11.01 4.92
CA SER A 281 21.48 -9.61 4.53
C SER A 281 22.08 -9.24 3.16
N ALA A 282 23.09 -10.01 2.70
CA ALA A 282 23.70 -9.93 1.38
C ALA A 282 22.77 -10.36 0.22
N ASP A 283 21.68 -11.05 0.51
CA ASP A 283 20.76 -11.56 -0.51
C ASP A 283 19.49 -10.71 -0.68
N LEU A 284 19.28 -9.69 0.15
CA LEU A 284 18.14 -8.78 0.02
C LEU A 284 18.35 -7.80 -1.14
N LEU A 285 17.27 -7.45 -1.84
CA LEU A 285 17.28 -6.44 -2.91
C LEU A 285 17.66 -5.07 -2.36
N LEU A 286 17.02 -4.66 -1.28
CA LEU A 286 17.23 -3.37 -0.64
C LEU A 286 18.30 -3.51 0.44
N SER A 287 19.49 -2.99 0.18
CA SER A 287 20.54 -2.95 1.20
C SER A 287 20.11 -2.09 2.40
N GLN A 288 20.64 -2.40 3.58
CA GLN A 288 20.39 -1.59 4.78
C GLN A 288 20.74 -0.11 4.56
N GLU A 289 21.81 0.16 3.79
CA GLU A 289 22.20 1.54 3.46
C GLU A 289 21.16 2.24 2.59
N PHE A 290 20.61 1.55 1.59
CA PHE A 290 19.51 2.08 0.76
C PHE A 290 18.32 2.46 1.62
N VAL A 291 17.87 1.56 2.49
CA VAL A 291 16.71 1.80 3.36
C VAL A 291 17.00 2.95 4.36
N LYS A 292 18.15 2.96 5.03
CA LYS A 292 18.54 4.06 5.93
C LYS A 292 18.58 5.41 5.22
N ARG A 293 19.12 5.47 4.01
CA ARG A 293 19.15 6.68 3.18
C ARG A 293 17.73 7.13 2.79
N SER A 294 16.86 6.18 2.44
CA SER A 294 15.46 6.45 2.10
C SER A 294 14.69 6.98 3.31
N ILE A 295 14.84 6.36 4.48
CA ILE A 295 14.26 6.84 5.73
C ILE A 295 14.74 8.26 6.01
N LYS A 296 16.05 8.51 6.01
CA LYS A 296 16.60 9.86 6.24
C LYS A 296 16.04 10.91 5.30
N LYS A 297 15.72 10.53 4.05
CA LYS A 297 15.24 11.45 3.01
C LYS A 297 13.73 11.69 3.07
N PHE A 298 12.97 10.66 3.40
CA PHE A 298 11.51 10.66 3.25
C PHE A 298 10.73 10.50 4.56
N SER A 299 11.39 10.25 5.71
CA SER A 299 10.71 10.25 7.00
C SER A 299 10.43 11.68 7.46
N LEU A 300 9.24 11.87 7.98
CA LEU A 300 8.88 13.12 8.65
C LEU A 300 9.40 13.11 10.09
N PRO A 301 9.88 14.24 10.60
CA PRO A 301 10.19 14.36 12.01
C PRO A 301 8.93 14.15 12.84
N LEU A 302 9.04 13.36 13.91
CA LEU A 302 7.92 13.16 14.84
C LEU A 302 7.65 14.48 15.59
N THR A 303 6.39 14.86 15.69
CA THR A 303 5.97 15.94 16.58
C THR A 303 6.15 15.54 18.04
N GLU A 304 6.23 16.51 18.98
CA GLU A 304 6.41 16.21 20.41
C GLU A 304 5.27 15.32 20.97
N SER A 305 4.04 15.51 20.50
CA SER A 305 2.89 14.67 20.85
C SER A 305 3.03 13.23 20.32
N GLU A 306 3.62 13.06 19.15
CA GLU A 306 3.87 11.76 18.55
C GLU A 306 5.05 11.03 19.17
N LYS A 307 6.05 11.73 19.71
CA LYS A 307 7.15 11.14 20.48
C LYS A 307 6.68 10.49 21.77
N SER A 308 5.65 11.04 22.40
CA SER A 308 5.08 10.49 23.65
C SER A 308 4.17 9.28 23.43
N SER A 309 3.60 9.12 22.24
CA SER A 309 2.74 7.97 21.85
C SER A 309 3.47 6.96 20.94
N ALA A 310 4.79 7.03 20.88
CA ALA A 310 5.64 6.45 19.84
C ALA A 310 5.80 4.92 19.87
N LYS A 311 4.88 4.15 20.46
CA LYS A 311 4.98 2.68 20.46
C LYS A 311 4.20 2.09 19.30
N PHE A 312 4.82 1.14 18.59
CA PHE A 312 4.10 0.30 17.63
C PHE A 312 2.93 -0.40 18.33
N CYS A 313 1.74 -0.26 17.79
CA CYS A 313 0.52 -0.84 18.34
C CYS A 313 0.13 -2.10 17.55
N PRO A 314 0.31 -3.31 18.09
CA PRO A 314 -0.11 -4.54 17.42
C PRO A 314 -1.63 -4.58 17.19
N LYS A 315 -2.03 -5.14 16.04
CA LYS A 315 -3.41 -5.36 15.61
C LYS A 315 -3.54 -6.77 15.05
N TYR A 316 -4.65 -7.07 14.36
CA TYR A 316 -4.86 -8.37 13.72
C TYR A 316 -3.89 -8.63 12.55
N LEU A 317 -3.48 -7.58 11.86
CA LEU A 317 -2.45 -7.63 10.83
C LEU A 317 -1.35 -6.64 11.22
N ASN A 318 -0.10 -7.07 11.18
CA ASN A 318 1.01 -6.26 11.66
C ASN A 318 2.07 -6.10 10.57
N ILE A 319 2.14 -4.89 10.01
CA ILE A 319 3.08 -4.52 8.95
C ILE A 319 3.76 -3.23 9.36
N ILE A 320 5.07 -3.28 9.59
CA ILE A 320 5.86 -2.12 9.95
C ILE A 320 6.04 -1.22 8.72
N ASP A 321 5.69 0.05 8.88
CA ASP A 321 5.87 1.04 7.83
C ASP A 321 7.37 1.25 7.56
N PRO A 322 7.83 1.09 6.30
CA PRO A 322 9.24 1.28 5.93
C PRO A 322 9.82 2.65 6.27
N LEU A 323 8.98 3.69 6.28
CA LEU A 323 9.38 5.06 6.56
C LEU A 323 9.15 5.49 8.02
N ARG A 324 8.34 4.71 8.76
CA ARG A 324 7.91 5.08 10.11
C ARG A 324 7.68 3.83 10.96
N GLU A 325 8.73 3.36 11.64
CA GLU A 325 8.74 2.06 12.34
C GLU A 325 7.66 1.91 13.43
N ASN A 326 7.18 3.00 14.01
CA ASN A 326 6.08 2.98 14.99
C ASN A 326 4.67 2.94 14.35
N ASN A 327 4.56 3.01 13.02
CA ASN A 327 3.30 2.96 12.30
C ASN A 327 2.98 1.53 11.83
N ASN A 328 1.82 1.02 12.23
CA ASN A 328 1.32 -0.27 11.76
C ASN A 328 0.40 -0.05 10.55
N LEU A 329 0.85 -0.44 9.35
CA LEU A 329 0.06 -0.34 8.12
C LEU A 329 -1.13 -1.30 8.08
N GLY A 330 -1.13 -2.34 8.91
CA GLY A 330 -2.24 -3.27 9.09
C GLY A 330 -3.33 -2.80 10.06
N ARG A 331 -3.21 -1.57 10.61
CA ARG A 331 -4.10 -1.06 11.67
C ARG A 331 -5.57 -0.95 11.27
N SER A 332 -5.88 -0.84 9.99
CA SER A 332 -7.25 -0.78 9.46
C SER A 332 -7.94 -2.14 9.46
N VAL A 333 -7.20 -3.25 9.52
CA VAL A 333 -7.75 -4.59 9.41
C VAL A 333 -8.51 -4.95 10.69
N SER A 334 -9.79 -5.24 10.54
CA SER A 334 -10.67 -5.69 11.63
C SER A 334 -10.78 -7.21 11.66
N LYS A 335 -11.20 -7.74 12.82
CA LYS A 335 -11.58 -9.15 12.93
C LYS A 335 -12.91 -9.32 12.21
N GLY A 336 -12.90 -10.18 11.17
CA GLY A 336 -14.10 -10.52 10.41
C GLY A 336 -15.13 -11.32 11.24
#